data_44162429c8cb344d518d2c5aa4d6e4a4
#
_entry.id   44162429c8cb344d518d2c5aa4d6e4a4
#
_cell.length_a   1.000
_cell.length_b   1.000
_cell.length_c   1.000
_cell.angle_alpha   90.00
_cell.angle_beta   90.00
_cell.angle_gamma   90.00
#
_symmetry.space_group_name_H-M   'P 1'
#
loop_
_entity.id
_entity.type
_entity.pdbx_description
1 polymer ?
#
loop_
_entity_poly.entity_id
_entity_poly.type
_entity_poly.pdbx_seq_one_letter_code
_entity_poly.pdbx_strand_id
1 'polypeptide(L)'
;MFSMIRTIGRRSLPLVVALATLATAACGGGDDSPAGPGPSTTEATVTVVNHAPTGTVLFLRYRPCGSSGWSSDLLGASVLGSGETHSWDVAPGCYDVRATPGEIGLAYLYFNGVQVDSGESETLEITAFPAE
;
A
#
# COMPACT_ATOMS: atom_id res chain seq x y z
N MET A 1 -21.61 12.26 12.25
CA MET A 1 -21.58 10.83 11.96
C MET A 1 -21.92 10.61 10.48
N PHE A 2 -20.96 10.83 9.59
CA PHE A 2 -21.11 10.49 8.17
C PHE A 2 -19.84 9.83 7.69
N SER A 3 -19.92 8.50 7.55
CA SER A 3 -18.92 7.70 6.87
C SER A 3 -19.19 7.80 5.37
N MET A 4 -18.40 8.57 4.63
CA MET A 4 -18.42 8.49 3.17
C MET A 4 -17.31 7.53 2.73
N ILE A 5 -17.67 6.29 2.59
CA ILE A 5 -16.89 5.32 1.84
C ILE A 5 -17.18 5.58 0.36
N ARG A 6 -16.26 6.23 -0.33
CA ARG A 6 -16.27 6.26 -1.79
C ARG A 6 -15.44 5.09 -2.30
N THR A 7 -16.15 4.05 -2.66
CA THR A 7 -15.62 2.98 -3.50
C THR A 7 -15.46 3.52 -4.91
N ILE A 8 -14.24 3.79 -5.33
CA ILE A 8 -13.95 4.19 -6.71
C ILE A 8 -13.50 2.97 -7.49
N GLY A 9 -14.42 2.53 -8.33
CA GLY A 9 -14.26 2.06 -9.68
C GLY A 9 -13.19 1.01 -9.99
N ARG A 10 -13.62 -0.25 -9.99
CA ARG A 10 -13.00 -1.30 -10.80
C ARG A 10 -12.98 -0.86 -12.26
N ARG A 11 -11.83 -0.54 -12.79
CA ARG A 11 -11.62 -0.51 -14.24
C ARG A 11 -11.11 -1.87 -14.67
N SER A 12 -12.02 -2.67 -15.19
CA SER A 12 -11.70 -3.87 -15.95
C SER A 12 -10.99 -3.46 -17.23
N LEU A 13 -9.73 -3.81 -17.37
CA LEU A 13 -9.01 -3.72 -18.65
C LEU A 13 -9.19 -5.03 -19.42
N PRO A 14 -9.39 -4.96 -20.73
CA PRO A 14 -9.65 -6.14 -21.53
C PRO A 14 -8.41 -7.00 -21.70
N LEU A 15 -8.66 -8.29 -21.63
CA LEU A 15 -7.77 -9.39 -21.92
C LEU A 15 -7.23 -9.28 -23.34
N VAL A 16 -5.96 -8.97 -23.50
CA VAL A 16 -5.26 -9.17 -24.77
C VAL A 16 -4.66 -10.55 -24.75
N VAL A 17 -5.29 -11.45 -25.47
CA VAL A 17 -4.76 -12.78 -25.77
C VAL A 17 -3.69 -12.61 -26.84
N ALA A 18 -2.44 -12.69 -26.47
CA ALA A 18 -1.35 -12.86 -27.41
C ALA A 18 -0.98 -14.32 -27.49
N LEU A 19 -1.37 -14.94 -28.61
CA LEU A 19 -0.84 -16.23 -29.04
C LEU A 19 0.65 -16.04 -29.38
N ALA A 20 1.53 -16.66 -28.68
CA ALA A 20 2.92 -16.76 -29.07
C ALA A 20 3.35 -18.20 -29.12
N THR A 21 3.78 -18.54 -30.28
CA THR A 21 4.26 -19.78 -30.87
C THR A 21 5.32 -20.50 -30.05
N LEU A 22 5.16 -21.85 -30.04
CA LEU A 22 6.17 -22.81 -29.61
C LEU A 22 7.50 -22.61 -30.37
N ALA A 23 8.56 -22.48 -29.63
CA ALA A 23 9.88 -22.85 -30.11
C ALA A 23 10.43 -23.92 -29.14
N THR A 24 10.45 -25.15 -29.61
CA THR A 24 11.16 -26.26 -29.00
C THR A 24 12.64 -26.07 -29.27
N ALA A 25 13.41 -25.79 -28.26
CA ALA A 25 14.84 -26.01 -28.26
C ALA A 25 15.17 -27.01 -27.16
N ALA A 26 15.33 -28.25 -27.56
CA ALA A 26 15.98 -29.26 -26.74
C ALA A 26 17.47 -28.96 -26.72
N CYS A 27 18.03 -28.71 -25.56
CA CYS A 27 19.45 -28.94 -25.34
C CYS A 27 19.63 -29.51 -23.94
N GLY A 28 20.02 -30.77 -23.90
CA GLY A 28 20.41 -31.45 -22.70
C GLY A 28 21.70 -30.89 -22.16
N GLY A 29 21.87 -31.03 -20.91
CA GLY A 29 23.06 -30.67 -20.18
C GLY A 29 22.69 -30.51 -18.72
N GLY A 30 22.91 -31.61 -17.94
CA GLY A 30 22.69 -31.56 -16.52
C GLY A 30 23.38 -30.38 -15.91
N ASP A 31 22.77 -29.88 -14.90
CA ASP A 31 23.43 -29.48 -13.65
C ASP A 31 22.45 -28.66 -12.81
N ASP A 32 22.30 -29.15 -11.64
CA ASP A 32 21.90 -28.44 -10.42
C ASP A 32 21.57 -26.96 -10.59
N SER A 33 20.46 -26.68 -11.22
CA SER A 33 19.84 -25.39 -11.03
C SER A 33 19.32 -25.38 -9.61
N PRO A 34 19.79 -24.47 -8.74
CA PRO A 34 19.11 -24.22 -7.50
C PRO A 34 17.65 -23.99 -7.84
N ALA A 35 16.75 -24.59 -7.05
CA ALA A 35 15.32 -24.42 -7.20
C ALA A 35 15.05 -22.98 -7.57
N GLY A 36 14.40 -22.75 -8.71
CA GLY A 36 14.06 -21.42 -9.16
C GLY A 36 13.38 -20.64 -8.04
N PRO A 37 13.44 -19.31 -8.03
CA PRO A 37 12.80 -18.52 -7.01
C PRO A 37 11.35 -19.02 -6.88
N GLY A 38 10.92 -19.30 -5.65
CA GLY A 38 9.54 -19.61 -5.33
C GLY A 38 8.62 -18.56 -5.96
N PRO A 39 7.31 -18.78 -6.02
CA PRO A 39 6.41 -17.87 -6.66
C PRO A 39 6.73 -16.46 -6.18
N SER A 40 7.19 -15.60 -7.09
CA SER A 40 7.43 -14.19 -6.80
C SER A 40 6.08 -13.60 -6.43
N THR A 41 5.83 -13.47 -5.13
CA THR A 41 4.75 -12.60 -4.68
C THR A 41 5.15 -11.21 -5.08
N THR A 42 4.58 -10.72 -6.17
CA THR A 42 4.80 -9.34 -6.57
C THR A 42 4.31 -8.45 -5.44
N GLU A 43 5.19 -7.66 -4.87
CA GLU A 43 4.85 -6.74 -3.81
C GLU A 43 3.77 -5.78 -4.27
N ALA A 44 2.94 -5.36 -3.34
CA ALA A 44 1.96 -4.32 -3.54
C ALA A 44 2.52 -3.00 -2.97
N THR A 45 2.04 -1.87 -3.47
CA THR A 45 2.48 -0.56 -3.00
C THR A 45 1.32 0.16 -2.33
N VAL A 46 1.56 0.72 -1.15
CA VAL A 46 0.62 1.63 -0.49
C VAL A 46 1.19 3.04 -0.54
N THR A 47 0.37 3.99 -0.93
CA THR A 47 0.73 5.40 -1.02
C THR A 47 -0.21 6.22 -0.14
N VAL A 48 0.34 7.09 0.68
CA VAL A 48 -0.43 8.08 1.45
C VAL A 48 -0.13 9.46 0.89
N VAL A 49 -1.18 10.21 0.60
CA VAL A 49 -1.12 11.60 0.14
C VAL A 49 -1.75 12.49 1.18
N ASN A 50 -1.02 13.47 1.67
CA ASN A 50 -1.56 14.45 2.63
C ASN A 50 -2.11 15.67 1.87
N HIS A 51 -3.42 15.72 1.70
CA HIS A 51 -4.15 16.85 1.12
C HIS A 51 -4.77 17.77 2.19
N ALA A 52 -4.56 17.46 3.48
CA ALA A 52 -5.09 18.32 4.54
C ALA A 52 -4.51 19.74 4.42
N PRO A 53 -5.34 20.77 4.38
CA PRO A 53 -4.87 22.16 4.27
C PRO A 53 -4.09 22.60 5.51
N THR A 54 -4.40 21.98 6.63
CA THR A 54 -3.70 22.09 7.91
C THR A 54 -3.48 20.70 8.45
N GLY A 55 -2.32 20.45 8.98
CA GLY A 55 -2.00 19.14 9.55
C GLY A 55 -0.80 18.50 8.87
N THR A 56 0.22 18.29 9.66
CA THR A 56 1.41 17.54 9.29
C THR A 56 1.32 16.15 9.87
N VAL A 57 1.64 15.12 9.10
CA VAL A 57 1.78 13.76 9.62
C VAL A 57 3.16 13.62 10.24
N LEU A 58 3.21 13.37 11.56
CA LEU A 58 4.46 13.11 12.27
C LEU A 58 4.89 11.66 12.19
N PHE A 59 3.93 10.73 12.32
CA PHE A 59 4.20 9.31 12.27
C PHE A 59 3.19 8.64 11.35
N LEU A 60 3.70 7.75 10.51
CA LEU A 60 2.91 6.91 9.64
C LEU A 60 3.26 5.45 9.95
N ARG A 61 2.26 4.67 10.34
CA ARG A 61 2.44 3.28 10.74
C ARG A 61 1.37 2.41 10.12
N TYR A 62 1.69 1.16 9.90
CA TYR A 62 0.74 0.16 9.41
C TYR A 62 0.85 -1.14 10.21
N ARG A 63 -0.15 -1.98 10.06
CA ARG A 63 -0.18 -3.34 10.60
C ARG A 63 -1.05 -4.23 9.70
N PRO A 64 -0.80 -5.54 9.67
CA PRO A 64 -1.76 -6.48 9.07
C PRO A 64 -3.09 -6.41 9.81
N CYS A 65 -4.21 -6.57 9.08
CA CYS A 65 -5.55 -6.64 9.69
C CYS A 65 -5.60 -7.74 10.76
N GLY A 66 -6.21 -7.45 11.89
CA GLY A 66 -6.30 -8.38 13.02
C GLY A 66 -5.03 -8.50 13.88
N SER A 67 -3.95 -7.85 13.50
CA SER A 67 -2.73 -7.76 14.33
C SER A 67 -2.86 -6.65 15.37
N SER A 68 -2.28 -6.84 16.55
CA SER A 68 -2.23 -5.82 17.59
C SER A 68 -1.02 -4.90 17.50
N GLY A 69 0.05 -5.33 16.84
CA GLY A 69 1.32 -4.60 16.75
C GLY A 69 1.40 -3.69 15.53
N TRP A 70 1.71 -2.40 15.74
CA TRP A 70 2.00 -1.46 14.68
C TRP A 70 3.46 -1.56 14.23
N SER A 71 3.72 -1.28 12.96
CA SER A 71 5.07 -1.16 12.43
C SER A 71 5.85 -0.02 13.12
N SER A 72 7.16 0.02 12.89
CA SER A 72 7.94 1.25 13.12
C SER A 72 7.39 2.38 12.26
N ASP A 73 7.78 3.61 12.59
CA ASP A 73 7.41 4.76 11.79
C ASP A 73 8.02 4.68 10.39
N LEU A 74 7.18 4.82 9.37
CA LEU A 74 7.59 4.79 7.97
C LEU A 74 8.30 6.07 7.51
N LEU A 75 8.04 7.18 8.18
CA LEU A 75 8.61 8.49 7.84
C LEU A 75 10.01 8.69 8.44
N GLY A 76 10.36 7.92 9.49
CA GLY A 76 11.62 8.05 10.20
C GLY A 76 11.80 9.44 10.81
N ALA A 77 12.84 10.16 10.43
CA ALA A 77 13.11 11.53 10.90
C ALA A 77 12.36 12.60 10.10
N SER A 78 11.63 12.21 9.05
CA SER A 78 10.87 13.12 8.19
C SER A 78 9.43 13.25 8.68
N VAL A 79 8.75 14.26 8.17
CA VAL A 79 7.32 14.48 8.35
C VAL A 79 6.66 14.58 6.98
N LEU A 80 5.34 14.35 6.91
CA LEU A 80 4.60 14.47 5.67
C LEU A 80 3.72 15.72 5.74
N GLY A 81 4.17 16.78 5.11
CA GLY A 81 3.45 18.06 5.04
C GLY A 81 2.29 18.04 4.06
N SER A 82 1.53 19.12 4.02
CA SER A 82 0.44 19.29 3.07
C SER A 82 0.95 19.24 1.63
N GLY A 83 0.30 18.43 0.79
CA GLY A 83 0.67 18.20 -0.60
C GLY A 83 1.76 17.15 -0.81
N GLU A 84 2.33 16.61 0.26
CA GLU A 84 3.38 15.59 0.18
C GLU A 84 2.81 14.17 0.14
N THR A 85 3.62 13.27 -0.40
CA THR A 85 3.26 11.85 -0.62
C THR A 85 4.36 10.95 -0.06
N HIS A 86 3.95 9.83 0.54
CA HIS A 86 4.84 8.77 0.96
C HIS A 86 4.31 7.40 0.49
N SER A 87 5.20 6.58 -0.07
CA SER A 87 4.87 5.25 -0.57
C SER A 87 5.78 4.20 0.04
N TRP A 88 5.25 3.01 0.26
CA TRP A 88 6.02 1.85 0.71
C TRP A 88 5.46 0.57 0.13
N ASP A 89 6.30 -0.44 0.03
CA ASP A 89 5.94 -1.76 -0.49
C ASP A 89 5.55 -2.70 0.65
N VAL A 90 4.53 -3.51 0.40
CA VAL A 90 4.02 -4.52 1.33
C VAL A 90 3.71 -5.82 0.59
N ALA A 91 3.69 -6.93 1.30
CA ALA A 91 3.11 -8.16 0.77
C ALA A 91 1.61 -7.97 0.49
N PRO A 92 1.04 -8.61 -0.53
CA PRO A 92 -0.40 -8.59 -0.76
C PRO A 92 -1.18 -9.00 0.48
N GLY A 93 -2.24 -8.31 0.79
CA GLY A 93 -3.07 -8.61 1.96
C GLY A 93 -3.90 -7.43 2.44
N CYS A 94 -4.40 -7.56 3.66
CA CYS A 94 -5.19 -6.54 4.34
C CYS A 94 -4.36 -5.82 5.39
N TYR A 95 -4.45 -4.50 5.42
CA TYR A 95 -3.70 -3.66 6.36
C TYR A 95 -4.57 -2.58 6.98
N ASP A 96 -4.23 -2.22 8.23
CA ASP A 96 -4.67 -0.98 8.84
C ASP A 96 -3.50 0.02 8.77
N VAL A 97 -3.79 1.26 8.46
CA VAL A 97 -2.81 2.35 8.41
C VAL A 97 -3.23 3.46 9.37
N ARG A 98 -2.28 4.00 10.12
CA ARG A 98 -2.50 5.07 11.08
C ARG A 98 -1.58 6.24 10.78
N ALA A 99 -2.18 7.42 10.61
CA ALA A 99 -1.48 8.69 10.54
C ALA A 99 -1.63 9.45 11.86
N THR A 100 -0.52 9.90 12.42
CA THR A 100 -0.47 10.70 13.64
C THR A 100 -0.24 12.15 13.27
N PRO A 101 -1.18 13.06 13.58
CA PRO A 101 -0.99 14.48 13.31
C PRO A 101 0.03 15.11 14.25
N GLY A 102 0.68 16.18 13.78
CA GLY A 102 1.61 16.96 14.56
C GLY A 102 1.00 18.08 15.38
N GLU A 103 -0.23 18.44 15.06
CA GLU A 103 -0.93 19.57 15.69
C GLU A 103 -1.71 19.09 16.92
N ILE A 104 -1.70 19.93 17.96
CA ILE A 104 -2.45 19.70 19.19
C ILE A 104 -3.96 19.85 18.89
N GLY A 105 -4.78 18.96 19.45
CA GLY A 105 -6.23 18.98 19.28
C GLY A 105 -6.71 18.22 18.04
N LEU A 106 -5.82 17.52 17.35
CA LEU A 106 -6.16 16.61 16.26
C LEU A 106 -5.96 15.16 16.69
N ALA A 107 -6.93 14.32 16.37
CA ALA A 107 -6.87 12.89 16.67
C ALA A 107 -6.19 12.10 15.56
N TYR A 108 -5.79 10.87 15.89
CA TYR A 108 -5.27 9.94 14.90
C TYR A 108 -6.27 9.69 13.78
N LEU A 109 -5.75 9.59 12.56
CA LEU A 109 -6.54 9.15 11.41
C LEU A 109 -6.21 7.68 11.12
N TYR A 110 -7.26 6.87 10.98
CA TYR A 110 -7.15 5.45 10.70
C TYR A 110 -7.76 5.11 9.35
N PHE A 111 -7.02 4.34 8.56
CA PHE A 111 -7.53 3.64 7.39
C PHE A 111 -7.57 2.17 7.74
N ASN A 112 -8.76 1.61 7.93
CA ASN A 112 -8.93 0.23 8.36
C ASN A 112 -9.34 -0.65 7.18
N GLY A 113 -8.79 -1.86 7.12
CA GLY A 113 -9.18 -2.85 6.13
C GLY A 113 -8.75 -2.49 4.70
N VAL A 114 -7.58 -1.85 4.55
CA VAL A 114 -7.00 -1.54 3.24
C VAL A 114 -6.55 -2.83 2.58
N GLN A 115 -7.22 -3.20 1.50
CA GLN A 115 -6.91 -4.40 0.75
C GLN A 115 -6.00 -4.05 -0.43
N VAL A 116 -4.85 -4.71 -0.51
CA VAL A 116 -3.90 -4.58 -1.63
C VAL A 116 -3.59 -5.94 -2.21
N ASP A 117 -3.76 -6.04 -3.52
CA ASP A 117 -3.49 -7.26 -4.26
C ASP A 117 -2.08 -7.23 -4.88
N SER A 118 -1.58 -8.41 -5.26
CA SER A 118 -0.25 -8.56 -5.83
C SER A 118 -0.05 -7.65 -7.05
N GLY A 119 1.02 -6.84 -7.02
CA GLY A 119 1.37 -5.90 -8.07
C GLY A 119 0.47 -4.68 -8.20
N GLU A 120 -0.48 -4.50 -7.27
CA GLU A 120 -1.36 -3.34 -7.25
C GLU A 120 -0.82 -2.22 -6.36
N SER A 121 -1.33 -1.03 -6.60
CA SER A 121 -1.06 0.15 -5.78
C SER A 121 -2.37 0.69 -5.22
N GLU A 122 -2.39 0.95 -3.93
CA GLU A 122 -3.51 1.58 -3.25
C GLU A 122 -3.09 2.96 -2.75
N THR A 123 -3.92 3.97 -3.02
CA THR A 123 -3.67 5.35 -2.58
C THR A 123 -4.68 5.75 -1.51
N LEU A 124 -4.15 6.20 -0.37
CA LEU A 124 -4.90 6.69 0.77
C LEU A 124 -4.76 8.21 0.84
N GLU A 125 -5.87 8.93 0.80
CA GLU A 125 -5.87 10.39 0.82
C GLU A 125 -6.27 10.91 2.20
N ILE A 126 -5.43 11.75 2.79
CA ILE A 126 -5.71 12.49 4.01
C ILE A 126 -6.25 13.86 3.60
N THR A 127 -7.53 14.09 3.76
CA THR A 127 -8.18 15.37 3.44
C THR A 127 -8.37 16.25 4.65
N ALA A 128 -8.46 15.66 5.83
CA ALA A 128 -8.52 16.34 7.11
C ALA A 128 -8.20 15.36 8.23
N PHE A 129 -7.74 15.88 9.36
CA PHE A 129 -7.64 15.11 10.61
C PHE A 129 -8.88 15.36 11.46
N PRO A 130 -9.41 14.34 12.13
CA PRO A 130 -10.51 14.53 13.08
C PRO A 130 -10.00 15.35 14.28
N ALA A 131 -10.89 16.16 14.87
CA ALA A 131 -10.64 16.81 16.16
C ALA A 131 -10.70 15.77 17.29
N GLU A 132 -9.93 16.00 18.37
CA GLU A 132 -10.00 15.22 19.62
C GLU A 132 -11.33 15.42 20.36
#